data_d10c9d75efd253ec84e440a93ef8a97f
#
_entry.id   d10c9d75efd253ec84e440a93ef8a97f
#
_cell.length_a   1.000
_cell.length_b   1.000
_cell.length_c   1.000
_cell.angle_alpha   90.00
_cell.angle_beta   90.00
_cell.angle_gamma   90.00
#
_symmetry.space_group_name_H-M   'P 1'
#
loop_
_entity.id
_entity.type
_entity.pdbx_description
1 polymer ?
#
loop_
_entity_poly.entity_id
_entity_poly.type
_entity_poly.pdbx_seq_one_letter_code
_entity_poly.pdbx_strand_id
1 'polypeptide(L)'
;VSGTAVHFFTTALIHSQKSTAVGMIQRSTDIIELSGDLQGRVLYHPTSVFDFVQGTLVNTGNQVFSGTVLGSAPVMLHDDEFRFVVDLKTGNTESGEVHLSDRIAGPKIRCDLFVVGSGTKTPEGNAIVDYSGTCTFRK
;
A
#
# COMPACT_ATOMS: atom_id res chain seq x y z
N VAL A 1 -0.16 15.40 5.83
CA VAL A 1 0.33 14.99 4.50
C VAL A 1 -0.79 14.37 3.68
N SER A 2 -0.69 14.50 2.38
CA SER A 2 -1.64 13.91 1.43
C SER A 2 -1.00 13.74 0.07
N GLY A 3 -1.63 12.91 -0.75
CA GLY A 3 -1.19 12.66 -2.12
C GLY A 3 -1.90 11.47 -2.73
N THR A 4 -1.33 10.96 -3.81
CA THR A 4 -1.85 9.80 -4.53
C THR A 4 -0.80 8.71 -4.62
N ALA A 5 -1.27 7.48 -4.82
CA ALA A 5 -0.41 6.34 -5.02
C ALA A 5 -0.98 5.44 -6.13
N VAL A 6 -0.09 4.85 -6.91
CA VAL A 6 -0.45 3.88 -7.95
C VAL A 6 0.05 2.52 -7.52
N HIS A 7 -0.85 1.56 -7.39
CA HIS A 7 -0.53 0.18 -7.09
C HIS A 7 -0.41 -0.62 -8.39
N PHE A 8 0.81 -0.98 -8.76
CA PHE A 8 1.12 -1.71 -9.99
C PHE A 8 0.86 -3.21 -9.81
N PHE A 9 -0.38 -3.58 -9.52
CA PHE A 9 -0.72 -4.98 -9.29
C PHE A 9 -0.70 -5.82 -10.57
N THR A 10 -0.82 -5.20 -11.74
CA THR A 10 -0.80 -5.91 -13.04
C THR A 10 0.57 -6.51 -13.36
N THR A 11 1.63 -6.00 -12.73
CA THR A 11 3.00 -6.51 -12.89
C THR A 11 3.51 -7.20 -11.62
N ALA A 12 2.63 -7.56 -10.71
CA ALA A 12 2.99 -8.24 -9.48
C ALA A 12 3.66 -9.58 -9.73
N LEU A 13 4.65 -9.90 -8.91
CA LEU A 13 5.26 -11.23 -8.87
C LEU A 13 4.49 -12.08 -7.88
N ILE A 14 3.82 -13.11 -8.36
CA ILE A 14 3.03 -14.00 -7.50
C ILE A 14 3.92 -15.14 -7.04
N HIS A 15 4.09 -15.27 -5.71
CA HIS A 15 4.95 -16.29 -5.11
C HIS A 15 4.17 -17.56 -4.74
N SER A 16 2.92 -17.42 -4.32
CA SER A 16 2.08 -18.56 -3.97
C SER A 16 0.61 -18.20 -4.06
N GLN A 17 -0.20 -19.21 -4.38
CA GLN A 17 -1.65 -19.13 -4.37
C GLN A 17 -2.20 -20.41 -3.78
N LYS A 18 -3.17 -20.29 -2.87
CA LYS A 18 -3.84 -21.44 -2.27
C LYS A 18 -5.33 -21.19 -2.23
N SER A 19 -6.09 -22.11 -2.82
CA SER A 19 -7.55 -22.06 -2.78
C SER A 19 -8.06 -22.33 -1.37
N THR A 20 -9.11 -21.62 -0.98
CA THR A 20 -9.84 -21.82 0.27
C THR A 20 -11.31 -22.13 -0.03
N ALA A 21 -12.09 -22.42 1.01
CA ALA A 21 -13.52 -22.72 0.84
C ALA A 21 -14.31 -21.57 0.20
N VAL A 22 -13.89 -20.32 0.42
CA VAL A 22 -14.61 -19.13 -0.04
C VAL A 22 -13.81 -18.29 -1.04
N GLY A 23 -12.56 -18.62 -1.32
CA GLY A 23 -11.74 -17.83 -2.22
C GLY A 23 -10.32 -18.33 -2.35
N MET A 24 -9.35 -17.45 -2.03
CA MET A 24 -7.94 -17.73 -2.26
C MET A 24 -7.08 -16.91 -1.31
N ILE A 25 -5.92 -17.46 -0.94
CA ILE A 25 -4.85 -16.73 -0.27
C ILE A 25 -3.68 -16.63 -1.24
N GLN A 26 -3.20 -15.41 -1.47
CA GLN A 26 -2.09 -15.14 -2.39
C GLN A 26 -0.99 -14.36 -1.68
N ARG A 27 0.25 -14.71 -1.97
CA ARG A 27 1.43 -13.90 -1.59
C ARG A 27 2.09 -13.39 -2.84
N SER A 28 2.42 -12.11 -2.83
CA SER A 28 3.02 -11.45 -4.00
C SER A 28 4.04 -10.39 -3.58
N THR A 29 4.76 -9.88 -4.58
CA THR A 29 5.60 -8.69 -4.46
C THR A 29 5.15 -7.71 -5.53
N ASP A 30 4.74 -6.53 -5.09
CA ASP A 30 4.24 -5.49 -5.95
C ASP A 30 5.02 -4.19 -5.72
N ILE A 31 4.90 -3.26 -6.65
CA ILE A 31 5.43 -1.89 -6.52
C ILE A 31 4.25 -0.94 -6.34
N ILE A 32 4.39 0.00 -5.41
CA ILE A 32 3.47 1.13 -5.26
C ILE A 32 4.30 2.40 -5.42
N GLU A 33 3.84 3.33 -6.25
CA GLU A 33 4.51 4.59 -6.49
C GLU A 33 3.69 5.73 -5.89
N LEU A 34 4.31 6.52 -4.99
CA LEU A 34 3.67 7.62 -4.30
C LEU A 34 4.10 8.95 -4.89
N SER A 35 3.15 9.88 -4.95
CA SER A 35 3.36 11.27 -5.30
C SER A 35 2.62 12.19 -4.33
N GLY A 36 2.94 13.48 -4.37
CA GLY A 36 2.43 14.44 -3.40
C GLY A 36 3.43 14.68 -2.29
N ASP A 37 2.96 14.71 -1.04
CA ASP A 37 3.81 14.99 0.12
C ASP A 37 4.84 13.90 0.40
N LEU A 38 4.51 12.64 0.10
CA LEU A 38 5.46 11.55 0.03
C LEU A 38 5.76 11.27 -1.44
N GLN A 39 7.05 11.23 -1.77
CA GLN A 39 7.49 10.94 -3.15
C GLN A 39 8.48 9.79 -3.11
N GLY A 40 8.16 8.72 -3.82
CA GLY A 40 9.01 7.55 -3.89
C GLY A 40 8.24 6.29 -4.20
N ARG A 41 8.82 5.17 -3.81
CA ARG A 41 8.27 3.84 -4.11
C ARG A 41 8.15 3.01 -2.86
N VAL A 42 7.17 2.14 -2.88
CA VAL A 42 6.99 1.10 -1.87
C VAL A 42 7.24 -0.25 -2.51
N LEU A 43 8.12 -1.02 -1.90
CA LEU A 43 8.22 -2.44 -2.18
C LEU A 43 7.22 -3.14 -1.26
N TYR A 44 6.17 -3.69 -1.86
CA TYR A 44 4.95 -4.13 -1.19
C TYR A 44 4.86 -5.66 -1.24
N HIS A 45 4.81 -6.28 -0.06
CA HIS A 45 4.72 -7.75 0.08
C HIS A 45 3.44 -8.13 0.80
N PRO A 46 2.29 -8.11 0.11
CA PRO A 46 1.03 -8.45 0.76
C PRO A 46 0.82 -9.96 0.84
N THR A 47 0.10 -10.36 1.89
CA THR A 47 -0.70 -11.57 1.91
C THR A 47 -2.13 -11.13 1.63
N SER A 48 -2.67 -11.59 0.51
CA SER A 48 -3.99 -11.18 0.01
C SER A 48 -4.98 -12.30 0.27
N VAL A 49 -6.00 -12.00 1.06
CA VAL A 49 -7.08 -12.96 1.36
C VAL A 49 -8.32 -12.55 0.59
N PHE A 50 -8.66 -13.34 -0.42
CA PHE A 50 -9.84 -13.14 -1.26
C PHE A 50 -11.03 -13.93 -0.70
N ASP A 51 -12.14 -13.26 -0.51
CA ASP A 51 -13.43 -13.87 -0.22
C ASP A 51 -14.38 -13.56 -1.38
N PHE A 52 -14.59 -14.53 -2.26
CA PHE A 52 -15.44 -14.36 -3.44
C PHE A 52 -16.93 -14.43 -3.10
N VAL A 53 -17.28 -14.98 -1.95
CA VAL A 53 -18.67 -15.01 -1.49
C VAL A 53 -19.12 -13.65 -1.02
N GLN A 54 -18.31 -12.97 -0.21
CA GLN A 54 -18.59 -11.63 0.29
C GLN A 54 -18.13 -10.53 -0.69
N GLY A 55 -17.27 -10.86 -1.62
CA GLY A 55 -16.72 -9.89 -2.57
C GLY A 55 -15.69 -8.96 -1.94
N THR A 56 -14.87 -9.48 -1.02
CA THR A 56 -13.85 -8.70 -0.30
C THR A 56 -12.45 -9.26 -0.53
N LEU A 57 -11.48 -8.36 -0.43
CA LEU A 57 -10.06 -8.69 -0.43
C LEU A 57 -9.42 -7.93 0.72
N VAL A 58 -8.67 -8.64 1.56
CA VAL A 58 -7.90 -8.02 2.65
C VAL A 58 -6.43 -8.28 2.42
N ASN A 59 -5.65 -7.21 2.38
CA ASN A 59 -4.19 -7.26 2.25
C ASN A 59 -3.53 -6.88 3.58
N THR A 60 -2.64 -7.73 4.03
CA THR A 60 -1.75 -7.50 5.19
C THR A 60 -0.35 -7.96 4.80
N GLY A 61 0.66 -7.67 5.62
CA GLY A 61 2.03 -8.15 5.39
C GLY A 61 3.08 -7.12 5.72
N ASN A 62 4.05 -6.96 4.82
CA ASN A 62 5.19 -6.08 4.99
C ASN A 62 5.35 -5.15 3.80
N GLN A 63 5.84 -3.93 4.05
CA GLN A 63 6.20 -2.99 3.00
C GLN A 63 7.32 -2.07 3.44
N VAL A 64 8.10 -1.59 2.47
CA VAL A 64 9.16 -0.60 2.70
C VAL A 64 8.96 0.56 1.74
N PHE A 65 8.81 1.76 2.32
CA PHE A 65 8.82 3.01 1.56
C PHE A 65 10.27 3.51 1.42
N SER A 66 10.65 3.88 0.22
CA SER A 66 11.93 4.51 -0.08
C SER A 66 11.68 5.78 -0.88
N GLY A 67 12.03 6.93 -0.32
CA GLY A 67 11.79 8.21 -0.98
C GLY A 67 11.96 9.39 -0.05
N THR A 68 11.18 10.44 -0.27
CA THR A 68 11.22 11.67 0.53
C THR A 68 9.86 11.99 1.12
N VAL A 69 9.86 12.67 2.25
CA VAL A 69 8.66 13.12 2.95
C VAL A 69 8.74 14.64 3.11
N LEU A 70 7.81 15.37 2.48
CA LEU A 70 7.75 16.83 2.54
C LEU A 70 9.10 17.49 2.18
N GLY A 71 9.77 16.98 1.14
CA GLY A 71 11.05 17.50 0.69
C GLY A 71 12.24 17.14 1.58
N SER A 72 12.11 16.15 2.45
CA SER A 72 13.20 15.67 3.31
C SER A 72 14.35 15.07 2.50
N ALA A 73 15.48 14.80 3.16
CA ALA A 73 16.48 13.88 2.63
C ALA A 73 15.86 12.48 2.43
N PRO A 74 16.44 11.64 1.56
CA PRO A 74 15.90 10.29 1.32
C PRO A 74 15.83 9.47 2.61
N VAL A 75 14.73 8.73 2.75
CA VAL A 75 14.42 7.90 3.91
C VAL A 75 13.91 6.54 3.47
N MET A 76 14.17 5.51 4.29
CA MET A 76 13.56 4.20 4.16
C MET A 76 12.79 3.86 5.43
N LEU A 77 11.52 3.56 5.29
CA LEU A 77 10.60 3.28 6.40
C LEU A 77 9.91 1.95 6.18
N HIS A 78 9.93 1.09 7.19
CA HIS A 78 9.29 -0.22 7.18
C HIS A 78 7.93 -0.16 7.88
N ASP A 79 6.97 -0.94 7.37
CA ASP A 79 5.63 -1.11 7.93
C ASP A 79 5.25 -2.59 7.85
N ASP A 80 4.98 -3.22 8.98
CA ASP A 80 4.45 -4.58 9.07
C ASP A 80 3.03 -4.62 9.64
N GLU A 81 2.38 -3.45 9.75
CA GLU A 81 1.05 -3.30 10.37
C GLU A 81 -0.01 -2.78 9.41
N PHE A 82 0.30 -2.65 8.12
CA PHE A 82 -0.69 -2.16 7.17
C PHE A 82 -1.86 -3.11 7.01
N ARG A 83 -3.01 -2.54 6.67
CA ARG A 83 -4.22 -3.31 6.34
C ARG A 83 -5.02 -2.56 5.29
N PHE A 84 -5.32 -3.22 4.19
CA PHE A 84 -6.19 -2.70 3.15
C PHE A 84 -7.39 -3.61 2.98
N VAL A 85 -8.58 -3.02 2.89
CA VAL A 85 -9.81 -3.72 2.54
C VAL A 85 -10.27 -3.23 1.18
N VAL A 86 -10.40 -4.14 0.24
CA VAL A 86 -10.76 -3.85 -1.15
C VAL A 86 -12.10 -4.49 -1.47
N ASP A 87 -12.96 -3.73 -2.16
CA ASP A 87 -14.20 -4.23 -2.73
C ASP A 87 -13.89 -4.89 -4.07
N LEU A 88 -14.09 -6.21 -4.17
CA LEU A 88 -13.81 -6.95 -5.42
C LEU A 88 -14.77 -6.60 -6.55
N LYS A 89 -15.95 -6.06 -6.25
CA LYS A 89 -16.92 -5.67 -7.27
C LYS A 89 -16.48 -4.43 -8.04
N THR A 90 -15.87 -3.48 -7.35
CA THR A 90 -15.40 -2.22 -7.94
C THR A 90 -13.89 -2.19 -8.16
N GLY A 91 -13.14 -3.02 -7.42
CA GLY A 91 -11.68 -2.98 -7.40
C GLY A 91 -11.12 -1.81 -6.59
N ASN A 92 -11.97 -1.06 -5.89
CA ASN A 92 -11.55 0.08 -5.08
C ASN A 92 -11.18 -0.32 -3.66
N THR A 93 -10.16 0.34 -3.12
CA THR A 93 -9.83 0.25 -1.70
C THR A 93 -10.88 1.00 -0.89
N GLU A 94 -11.66 0.27 -0.08
CA GLU A 94 -12.67 0.87 0.81
C GLU A 94 -12.01 1.57 1.98
N SER A 95 -10.99 0.95 2.56
CA SER A 95 -10.22 1.50 3.67
C SER A 95 -8.82 0.90 3.68
N GLY A 96 -7.86 1.71 4.10
CA GLY A 96 -6.50 1.26 4.28
C GLY A 96 -5.81 2.05 5.38
N GLU A 97 -4.95 1.37 6.12
CA GLU A 97 -4.10 1.96 7.13
C GLU A 97 -2.66 1.59 6.84
N VAL A 98 -1.77 2.59 6.91
CA VAL A 98 -0.34 2.44 6.68
C VAL A 98 0.40 3.05 7.86
N HIS A 99 1.35 2.30 8.42
CA HIS A 99 2.13 2.69 9.58
C HIS A 99 3.62 2.58 9.26
N LEU A 100 4.17 3.61 8.61
CA LEU A 100 5.59 3.70 8.28
C LEU A 100 6.34 4.13 9.54
N SER A 101 6.48 3.22 10.49
CA SER A 101 6.92 3.53 11.85
C SER A 101 8.33 3.06 12.18
N ASP A 102 8.93 2.23 11.32
CA ASP A 102 10.23 1.60 11.58
C ASP A 102 11.27 2.14 10.60
N ARG A 103 12.09 3.08 11.07
CA ARG A 103 13.12 3.69 10.23
C ARG A 103 14.26 2.70 9.97
N ILE A 104 14.55 2.48 8.70
CA ILE A 104 15.69 1.66 8.26
C ILE A 104 16.89 2.56 8.00
N ALA A 105 16.69 3.68 7.30
CA ALA A 105 17.76 4.59 6.93
C ALA A 105 17.23 6.02 6.75
N GLY A 106 18.11 7.02 6.83
CA GLY A 106 17.80 8.41 6.61
C GLY A 106 17.28 9.13 7.85
N PRO A 107 16.61 10.29 7.69
CA PRO A 107 16.07 11.04 8.81
C PRO A 107 15.09 10.26 9.67
N LYS A 108 14.94 10.64 10.93
CA LYS A 108 13.98 10.02 11.86
C LYS A 108 12.59 10.55 11.57
N ILE A 109 11.89 9.86 10.70
CA ILE A 109 10.52 10.18 10.27
C ILE A 109 9.62 8.99 10.53
N ARG A 110 8.40 9.27 10.94
CA ARG A 110 7.33 8.29 11.09
C ARG A 110 6.07 8.84 10.46
N CYS A 111 5.35 8.01 9.68
CA CYS A 111 4.10 8.40 9.06
C CYS A 111 3.01 7.39 9.37
N ASP A 112 1.83 7.90 9.74
CA ASP A 112 0.61 7.12 9.87
C ASP A 112 -0.39 7.66 8.84
N LEU A 113 -0.81 6.81 7.90
CA LEU A 113 -1.61 7.21 6.75
C LEU A 113 -2.91 6.43 6.69
N PHE A 114 -3.94 7.08 6.16
CA PHE A 114 -5.18 6.46 5.72
C PHE A 114 -5.22 6.45 4.20
N VAL A 115 -5.72 5.38 3.62
CA VAL A 115 -5.77 5.18 2.18
C VAL A 115 -7.17 4.79 1.76
N VAL A 116 -7.67 5.44 0.71
CA VAL A 116 -8.95 5.11 0.08
C VAL A 116 -8.79 5.09 -1.43
N GLY A 117 -9.59 4.29 -2.12
CA GLY A 117 -9.61 4.26 -3.57
C GLY A 117 -10.08 5.59 -4.14
N SER A 118 -9.43 6.06 -5.21
CA SER A 118 -9.80 7.29 -5.88
C SER A 118 -11.00 7.13 -6.82
N GLY A 119 -11.38 5.89 -7.14
CA GLY A 119 -12.38 5.59 -8.15
C GLY A 119 -11.83 5.63 -9.58
N THR A 120 -10.53 5.84 -9.75
CA THR A 120 -9.88 5.91 -11.06
C THR A 120 -8.78 4.86 -11.18
N LYS A 121 -8.38 4.58 -12.42
CA LYS A 121 -7.31 3.63 -12.74
C LYS A 121 -6.40 4.22 -13.80
N THR A 122 -5.17 3.72 -13.87
CA THR A 122 -4.26 4.05 -14.98
C THR A 122 -4.77 3.41 -16.30
N PRO A 123 -4.27 3.86 -17.47
CA PRO A 123 -4.61 3.20 -18.74
C PRO A 123 -4.29 1.70 -18.76
N GLU A 124 -3.28 1.26 -18.01
CA GLU A 124 -2.89 -0.15 -17.89
C GLU A 124 -3.79 -0.94 -16.91
N GLY A 125 -4.72 -0.28 -16.23
CA GLY A 125 -5.63 -0.90 -15.29
C GLY A 125 -5.14 -0.97 -13.84
N ASN A 126 -4.04 -0.29 -13.51
CA ASN A 126 -3.54 -0.23 -12.14
C ASN A 126 -4.38 0.71 -11.26
N ALA A 127 -4.58 0.33 -10.01
CA ALA A 127 -5.41 1.11 -9.09
C ALA A 127 -4.70 2.40 -8.64
N ILE A 128 -5.45 3.49 -8.62
CA ILE A 128 -5.02 4.76 -8.05
C ILE A 128 -5.75 4.97 -6.74
N VAL A 129 -5.00 5.24 -5.67
CA VAL A 129 -5.53 5.49 -4.34
C VAL A 129 -5.09 6.85 -3.84
N ASP A 130 -5.88 7.41 -2.92
CA ASP A 130 -5.55 8.66 -2.24
C ASP A 130 -5.10 8.34 -0.81
N TYR A 131 -4.02 8.97 -0.36
CA TYR A 131 -3.58 8.86 1.02
C TYR A 131 -3.62 10.20 1.72
N SER A 132 -3.85 10.15 3.03
CA SER A 132 -3.78 11.30 3.92
C SER A 132 -3.39 10.85 5.33
N GLY A 133 -2.79 11.72 6.09
CA GLY A 133 -2.40 11.37 7.45
C GLY A 133 -1.38 12.32 8.05
N THR A 134 -0.59 11.81 8.98
CA THR A 134 0.35 12.59 9.76
C THR A 134 1.74 11.97 9.71
N CYS A 135 2.74 12.80 9.44
CA CYS A 135 4.14 12.43 9.58
C CYS A 135 4.76 13.26 10.70
N THR A 136 5.58 12.61 11.53
CA THR A 136 6.34 13.27 12.59
C THR A 136 7.83 13.18 12.27
N PHE A 137 8.51 14.28 12.54
CA PHE A 137 9.95 14.40 12.32
C PHE A 137 10.63 14.48 13.68
N ARG A 138 11.62 13.64 13.92
CA ARG A 138 12.40 13.64 15.16
C ARG A 138 13.81 14.16 14.90
N LYS A 139 14.36 14.84 15.87
CA LYS A 139 15.75 15.30 15.83
C LYS A 139 16.71 14.16 16.17
#